data_088f12c0bf96badff67eb757ef606627
#
_entry.id   088f12c0bf96badff67eb757ef606627
#
_cell.length_a   1.000
_cell.length_b   1.000
_cell.length_c   1.000
_cell.angle_alpha   90.00
_cell.angle_beta   90.00
_cell.angle_gamma   90.00
#
_symmetry.space_group_name_H-M   'P 1'
#
loop_
_entity.id
_entity.type
_entity.pdbx_description
1 polymer ?
#
loop_
_entity_poly.entity_id
_entity_poly.type
_entity_poly.pdbx_seq_one_letter_code
_entity_poly.pdbx_strand_id
1 'polypeptide(L)'
;MTIGGENSFPFYTFDAPTENTAKIGVEISDLGLDEFSEGVRAYYEGATTMAEIAKKAAAIEGADFVALILDGGDPNGANKSVEELIGVVKEVADAIDCPLVVEGCKNVEKDAELLPKVAEVLQGRNALLLSEKEENYKAIGAAAGLAYNQIVGAESAVDINLAKQLNVVTTQLGVDAKKIVMNIGSAAAGYGYEYVVSTMDRIKGAALGQNDNMLQMPIITPVSAETWAVKEATASEADMPEWGSADERGIDMEVMTAAADLAAGSDAVILRHPESIKTISKMIKALV
;
A
#
# COMPACT_ATOMS: atom_id res chain seq x y z
N MET A 1 -13.39 7.61 -0.03
CA MET A 1 -12.32 7.76 -1.04
C MET A 1 -12.57 6.76 -2.16
N THR A 2 -12.34 7.11 -3.41
CA THR A 2 -12.43 6.23 -4.57
C THR A 2 -11.10 6.25 -5.29
N ILE A 3 -10.64 5.10 -5.77
CA ILE A 3 -9.46 4.93 -6.62
C ILE A 3 -9.86 4.13 -7.86
N GLY A 4 -9.15 4.33 -8.96
CA GLY A 4 -9.43 3.64 -10.22
C GLY A 4 -10.63 4.21 -10.98
N GLY A 5 -11.13 3.47 -11.95
CA GLY A 5 -12.21 3.86 -12.85
C GLY A 5 -11.74 4.67 -14.04
N GLU A 6 -10.45 4.61 -14.35
CA GLU A 6 -9.85 5.35 -15.43
C GLU A 6 -10.28 4.81 -16.80
N ASN A 7 -10.51 5.74 -17.74
CA ASN A 7 -10.66 5.48 -19.16
C ASN A 7 -9.36 5.74 -19.94
N SER A 8 -8.31 6.17 -19.26
CA SER A 8 -6.99 6.48 -19.81
C SER A 8 -5.91 6.15 -18.78
N PHE A 9 -4.64 6.20 -19.16
CA PHE A 9 -3.53 6.15 -18.22
C PHE A 9 -3.56 7.35 -17.26
N PRO A 10 -3.06 7.20 -16.03
CA PRO A 10 -2.94 8.30 -15.09
C PRO A 10 -2.24 9.50 -15.74
N PHE A 11 -2.72 10.72 -15.49
CA PHE A 11 -2.21 11.97 -16.04
C PHE A 11 -2.39 12.19 -17.57
N TYR A 12 -2.98 11.24 -18.30
CA TYR A 12 -3.30 11.39 -19.73
C TYR A 12 -4.67 12.04 -19.91
N THR A 13 -4.76 13.33 -19.61
CA THR A 13 -6.04 14.07 -19.63
C THR A 13 -6.51 14.49 -21.01
N PHE A 14 -5.70 14.30 -22.06
CA PHE A 14 -6.05 14.65 -23.43
C PHE A 14 -6.93 13.57 -24.12
N ASP A 15 -6.92 12.32 -23.63
CA ASP A 15 -7.76 11.25 -24.18
C ASP A 15 -9.13 11.21 -23.47
N ALA A 16 -9.15 11.36 -22.15
CA ALA A 16 -10.35 11.40 -21.32
C ALA A 16 -10.05 12.12 -19.99
N PRO A 17 -11.07 12.70 -19.34
CA PRO A 17 -10.88 13.27 -18.02
C PRO A 17 -10.56 12.18 -17.01
N THR A 18 -9.62 12.43 -16.10
CA THR A 18 -9.32 11.56 -14.96
C THR A 18 -10.40 11.75 -13.90
N GLU A 19 -11.22 10.72 -13.66
CA GLU A 19 -12.32 10.79 -12.68
C GLU A 19 -11.79 10.79 -11.23
N ASN A 20 -10.81 9.94 -10.94
CA ASN A 20 -10.19 9.83 -9.63
C ASN A 20 -8.69 10.05 -9.74
N THR A 21 -8.20 11.07 -9.05
CA THR A 21 -6.75 11.32 -8.98
C THR A 21 -6.07 10.26 -8.13
N ALA A 22 -4.81 9.98 -8.43
CA ALA A 22 -3.97 9.07 -7.64
C ALA A 22 -3.95 9.47 -6.15
N LYS A 23 -3.85 8.49 -5.25
CA LYS A 23 -3.93 8.65 -3.80
C LYS A 23 -2.64 8.27 -3.10
N ILE A 24 -2.40 8.90 -1.96
CA ILE A 24 -1.18 8.70 -1.16
C ILE A 24 -1.56 8.21 0.23
N GLY A 25 -1.05 7.03 0.59
CA GLY A 25 -1.12 6.48 1.93
C GLY A 25 0.12 6.75 2.74
N VAL A 26 -0.05 6.86 4.05
CA VAL A 26 1.04 6.99 5.02
C VAL A 26 1.22 5.67 5.74
N GLU A 27 2.40 5.07 5.61
CA GLU A 27 2.76 3.85 6.31
C GLU A 27 3.05 4.11 7.79
N ILE A 28 2.44 3.30 8.65
CA ILE A 28 2.80 3.15 10.07
C ILE A 28 2.90 1.66 10.41
N SER A 29 3.78 1.28 11.35
CA SER A 29 3.96 -0.12 11.76
C SER A 29 3.44 -0.35 13.17
N ASP A 30 2.87 -1.54 13.42
CA ASP A 30 2.50 -2.00 14.77
C ASP A 30 3.70 -2.21 15.71
N LEU A 31 4.91 -2.23 15.15
CA LEU A 31 6.17 -2.24 15.91
C LEU A 31 6.60 -0.85 16.40
N GLY A 32 5.86 0.20 15.99
CA GLY A 32 6.21 1.58 16.31
C GLY A 32 7.16 2.20 15.29
N LEU A 33 8.03 3.10 15.75
CA LEU A 33 8.83 3.96 14.88
C LEU A 33 10.35 3.72 15.00
N ASP A 34 10.79 2.78 15.84
CA ASP A 34 12.22 2.62 16.18
C ASP A 34 13.08 2.27 14.96
N GLU A 35 12.52 1.51 14.01
CA GLU A 35 13.17 1.10 12.77
C GLU A 35 13.08 2.17 11.66
N PHE A 36 12.37 3.28 11.89
CA PHE A 36 12.20 4.32 10.88
C PHE A 36 13.37 5.31 10.89
N SER A 37 13.56 6.04 9.79
CA SER A 37 14.62 7.04 9.65
C SER A 37 14.49 8.16 10.71
N GLU A 38 15.57 8.89 10.94
CA GLU A 38 15.58 9.99 11.90
C GLU A 38 14.57 11.07 11.55
N GLY A 39 14.45 11.43 10.28
CA GLY A 39 13.48 12.43 9.81
C GLY A 39 12.03 12.00 10.04
N VAL A 40 11.71 10.71 9.80
CA VAL A 40 10.38 10.18 10.10
C VAL A 40 10.12 10.23 11.60
N ARG A 41 11.05 9.75 12.44
CA ARG A 41 10.90 9.76 13.91
C ARG A 41 10.73 11.17 14.46
N ALA A 42 11.48 12.15 13.93
CA ALA A 42 11.37 13.55 14.32
C ALA A 42 9.97 14.13 14.07
N TYR A 43 9.33 13.76 12.95
CA TYR A 43 7.95 14.17 12.69
C TYR A 43 6.96 13.64 13.74
N TYR A 44 7.18 12.42 14.20
CA TYR A 44 6.32 11.77 15.20
C TYR A 44 6.71 12.07 16.65
N GLU A 45 7.68 12.95 16.90
CA GLU A 45 8.14 13.29 18.26
C GLU A 45 6.96 13.59 19.19
N GLY A 46 6.96 12.97 20.38
CA GLY A 46 5.90 13.07 21.37
C GLY A 46 4.71 12.14 21.20
N ALA A 47 4.61 11.40 20.10
CA ALA A 47 3.62 10.32 19.95
C ALA A 47 4.17 9.06 20.66
N THR A 48 3.41 8.50 21.60
CA THR A 48 3.80 7.36 22.45
C THR A 48 2.89 6.15 22.29
N THR A 49 1.75 6.32 21.65
CA THR A 49 0.74 5.27 21.39
C THR A 49 0.48 5.15 19.89
N MET A 50 -0.05 4.00 19.45
CA MET A 50 -0.43 3.82 18.05
C MET A 50 -1.53 4.77 17.62
N ALA A 51 -2.43 5.12 18.52
CA ALA A 51 -3.45 6.14 18.29
C ALA A 51 -2.87 7.52 17.99
N GLU A 52 -1.83 7.94 18.73
CA GLU A 52 -1.16 9.22 18.52
C GLU A 52 -0.36 9.23 17.21
N ILE A 53 0.34 8.13 16.91
CA ILE A 53 1.05 7.93 15.64
C ILE A 53 0.06 8.01 14.47
N ALA A 54 -1.04 7.28 14.52
CA ALA A 54 -2.06 7.28 13.47
C ALA A 54 -2.68 8.66 13.24
N LYS A 55 -2.97 9.42 14.31
CA LYS A 55 -3.46 10.80 14.19
C LYS A 55 -2.46 11.73 13.52
N LYS A 56 -1.18 11.61 13.86
CA LYS A 56 -0.12 12.39 13.20
C LYS A 56 0.04 11.99 11.73
N ALA A 57 0.01 10.69 11.44
CA ALA A 57 0.05 10.17 10.07
C ALA A 57 -1.11 10.73 9.22
N ALA A 58 -2.33 10.66 9.74
CA ALA A 58 -3.50 11.21 9.06
C ALA A 58 -3.47 12.74 8.87
N ALA A 59 -2.65 13.46 9.63
CA ALA A 59 -2.49 14.90 9.54
C ALA A 59 -1.35 15.35 8.60
N ILE A 60 -0.60 14.44 7.99
CA ILE A 60 0.45 14.78 7.03
C ILE A 60 -0.19 15.44 5.81
N GLU A 61 0.31 16.61 5.44
CA GLU A 61 -0.18 17.33 4.26
C GLU A 61 0.03 16.51 2.98
N GLY A 62 -1.06 16.22 2.30
CA GLY A 62 -1.05 15.43 1.07
C GLY A 62 -1.36 13.95 1.28
N ALA A 63 -1.53 13.49 2.51
CA ALA A 63 -1.99 12.15 2.81
C ALA A 63 -3.50 12.00 2.55
N ASP A 64 -3.90 10.92 1.90
CA ASP A 64 -5.30 10.58 1.65
C ASP A 64 -5.81 9.48 2.58
N PHE A 65 -4.93 8.59 3.05
CA PHE A 65 -5.26 7.46 3.93
C PHE A 65 -4.06 7.04 4.79
N VAL A 66 -4.33 6.25 5.83
CA VAL A 66 -3.29 5.61 6.65
C VAL A 66 -3.19 4.13 6.28
N ALA A 67 -1.97 3.61 6.15
CA ALA A 67 -1.65 2.20 5.96
C ALA A 67 -0.95 1.66 7.20
N LEU A 68 -1.62 0.80 7.95
CA LEU A 68 -1.09 0.10 9.12
C LEU A 68 -0.52 -1.23 8.68
N ILE A 69 0.78 -1.43 8.88
CA ILE A 69 1.48 -2.70 8.62
C ILE A 69 1.58 -3.49 9.92
N LEU A 70 1.21 -4.77 9.87
CA LEU A 70 1.22 -5.67 11.02
C LEU A 70 2.49 -6.54 11.06
N ASP A 71 3.66 -5.92 10.88
CA ASP A 71 4.97 -6.59 10.84
C ASP A 71 5.24 -7.43 12.10
N GLY A 72 4.73 -6.99 13.25
CA GLY A 72 4.85 -7.71 14.51
C GLY A 72 4.24 -9.10 14.51
N GLY A 73 3.38 -9.41 13.53
CA GLY A 73 2.79 -10.74 13.35
C GLY A 73 3.74 -11.78 12.75
N ASP A 74 4.85 -11.38 12.13
CA ASP A 74 5.77 -12.31 11.47
C ASP A 74 6.30 -13.35 12.47
N PRO A 75 6.09 -14.65 12.21
CA PRO A 75 6.60 -15.73 13.05
C PRO A 75 8.14 -15.77 13.17
N ASN A 76 8.85 -15.18 12.20
CA ASN A 76 10.32 -15.08 12.23
C ASN A 76 10.82 -13.81 12.93
N GLY A 77 9.91 -12.88 13.25
CA GLY A 77 10.19 -11.64 13.96
C GLY A 77 9.63 -11.64 15.38
N ALA A 78 8.80 -10.64 15.69
CA ALA A 78 8.22 -10.46 17.02
C ALA A 78 7.14 -11.51 17.35
N ASN A 79 6.53 -12.13 16.35
CA ASN A 79 5.52 -13.19 16.48
C ASN A 79 4.39 -12.86 17.46
N LYS A 80 3.91 -11.62 17.41
CA LYS A 80 2.75 -11.21 18.22
C LYS A 80 1.53 -12.09 17.94
N SER A 81 0.72 -12.30 18.93
CA SER A 81 -0.54 -13.02 18.78
C SER A 81 -1.54 -12.22 17.91
N VAL A 82 -2.51 -12.93 17.33
CA VAL A 82 -3.59 -12.32 16.57
C VAL A 82 -4.38 -11.31 17.45
N GLU A 83 -4.61 -11.65 18.70
CA GLU A 83 -5.31 -10.81 19.67
C GLU A 83 -4.58 -9.50 19.95
N GLU A 84 -3.26 -9.52 20.10
CA GLU A 84 -2.43 -8.32 20.28
C GLU A 84 -2.54 -7.41 19.05
N LEU A 85 -2.38 -7.97 17.84
CA LEU A 85 -2.47 -7.24 16.59
C LEU A 85 -3.86 -6.62 16.37
N ILE A 86 -4.92 -7.36 16.69
CA ILE A 86 -6.30 -6.85 16.64
C ILE A 86 -6.50 -5.69 17.63
N GLY A 87 -5.84 -5.72 18.78
CA GLY A 87 -5.82 -4.60 19.71
C GLY A 87 -5.26 -3.33 19.06
N VAL A 88 -4.14 -3.44 18.37
CA VAL A 88 -3.52 -2.32 17.62
C VAL A 88 -4.42 -1.82 16.49
N VAL A 89 -5.01 -2.73 15.71
CA VAL A 89 -5.94 -2.36 14.63
C VAL A 89 -7.11 -1.54 15.15
N LYS A 90 -7.71 -1.95 16.26
CA LYS A 90 -8.82 -1.21 16.91
C LYS A 90 -8.35 0.16 17.37
N GLU A 91 -7.21 0.24 18.07
CA GLU A 91 -6.65 1.49 18.56
C GLU A 91 -6.45 2.50 17.42
N VAL A 92 -5.87 2.06 16.31
CA VAL A 92 -5.66 2.90 15.11
C VAL A 92 -6.99 3.29 14.48
N ALA A 93 -7.88 2.32 14.27
CA ALA A 93 -9.18 2.57 13.62
C ALA A 93 -10.04 3.55 14.41
N ASP A 94 -10.03 3.48 15.75
CA ASP A 94 -10.79 4.40 16.62
C ASP A 94 -10.16 5.80 16.69
N ALA A 95 -8.87 5.93 16.32
CA ALA A 95 -8.13 7.18 16.41
C ALA A 95 -8.28 8.10 15.19
N ILE A 96 -8.67 7.56 14.03
CA ILE A 96 -8.69 8.28 12.74
C ILE A 96 -10.04 8.16 12.04
N ASP A 97 -10.42 9.20 11.31
CA ASP A 97 -11.63 9.22 10.47
C ASP A 97 -11.34 8.99 8.98
N CYS A 98 -10.07 9.13 8.56
CA CYS A 98 -9.67 8.90 7.17
C CYS A 98 -9.75 7.41 6.81
N PRO A 99 -9.72 7.06 5.50
CA PRO A 99 -9.66 5.67 5.07
C PRO A 99 -8.45 4.94 5.68
N LEU A 100 -8.66 3.65 5.98
CA LEU A 100 -7.65 2.79 6.57
C LEU A 100 -7.33 1.63 5.62
N VAL A 101 -6.06 1.40 5.38
CA VAL A 101 -5.50 0.19 4.77
C VAL A 101 -4.81 -0.60 5.88
N VAL A 102 -5.02 -1.90 5.94
CA VAL A 102 -4.30 -2.78 6.87
C VAL A 102 -3.56 -3.84 6.06
N GLU A 103 -2.26 -3.88 6.21
CA GLU A 103 -1.39 -4.87 5.59
C GLU A 103 -1.03 -5.95 6.61
N GLY A 104 -1.08 -7.22 6.20
CA GLY A 104 -0.66 -8.35 7.02
C GLY A 104 0.86 -8.37 7.26
N CYS A 105 1.32 -9.44 7.92
CA CYS A 105 2.74 -9.63 8.23
C CYS A 105 3.54 -10.31 7.11
N LYS A 106 2.95 -10.48 5.93
CA LYS A 106 3.53 -11.14 4.74
C LYS A 106 3.78 -12.65 4.90
N ASN A 107 3.42 -13.24 6.03
CA ASN A 107 3.41 -14.68 6.21
C ASN A 107 2.04 -15.24 5.82
N VAL A 108 2.00 -16.09 4.79
CA VAL A 108 0.77 -16.61 4.18
C VAL A 108 -0.15 -17.29 5.19
N GLU A 109 0.41 -18.13 6.06
CA GLU A 109 -0.36 -18.91 7.05
C GLU A 109 -0.89 -18.01 8.16
N LYS A 110 -0.05 -17.11 8.67
CA LYS A 110 -0.44 -16.14 9.70
C LYS A 110 -1.49 -15.18 9.19
N ASP A 111 -1.33 -14.67 7.97
CA ASP A 111 -2.26 -13.73 7.35
C ASP A 111 -3.61 -14.37 7.02
N ALA A 112 -3.62 -15.69 6.71
CA ALA A 112 -4.87 -16.44 6.55
C ALA A 112 -5.71 -16.52 7.83
N GLU A 113 -5.09 -16.40 9.01
CA GLU A 113 -5.78 -16.32 10.31
C GLU A 113 -6.06 -14.86 10.70
N LEU A 114 -5.07 -13.99 10.54
CA LEU A 114 -5.08 -12.60 11.00
C LEU A 114 -6.06 -11.71 10.22
N LEU A 115 -5.95 -11.66 8.88
CA LEU A 115 -6.74 -10.73 8.07
C LEU A 115 -8.26 -10.99 8.12
N PRO A 116 -8.76 -12.23 8.24
CA PRO A 116 -10.18 -12.47 8.57
C PRO A 116 -10.64 -11.82 9.87
N LYS A 117 -9.80 -11.82 10.90
CA LYS A 117 -10.11 -11.18 12.19
C LYS A 117 -10.02 -9.65 12.11
N VAL A 118 -9.07 -9.14 11.34
CA VAL A 118 -9.01 -7.70 11.00
C VAL A 118 -10.30 -7.27 10.29
N ALA A 119 -10.76 -8.05 9.31
CA ALA A 119 -12.01 -7.76 8.60
C ALA A 119 -13.22 -7.68 9.55
N GLU A 120 -13.30 -8.61 10.52
CA GLU A 120 -14.34 -8.68 11.53
C GLU A 120 -14.39 -7.41 12.38
N VAL A 121 -13.24 -6.99 12.93
CA VAL A 121 -13.19 -5.83 13.83
C VAL A 121 -13.36 -4.49 13.12
N LEU A 122 -13.07 -4.44 11.83
CA LEU A 122 -13.26 -3.26 10.98
C LEU A 122 -14.64 -3.22 10.30
N GLN A 123 -15.58 -4.11 10.67
CA GLN A 123 -16.91 -4.14 10.07
C GLN A 123 -17.55 -2.74 10.07
N GLY A 124 -18.00 -2.29 8.89
CA GLY A 124 -18.58 -0.95 8.68
C GLY A 124 -17.57 0.16 8.33
N ARG A 125 -16.26 -0.08 8.43
CA ARG A 125 -15.22 0.90 8.06
C ARG A 125 -14.93 0.95 6.57
N ASN A 126 -15.26 -0.11 5.80
CA ASN A 126 -14.89 -0.26 4.39
C ASN A 126 -13.37 -0.09 4.18
N ALA A 127 -12.58 -0.78 5.00
CA ALA A 127 -11.13 -0.77 4.94
C ALA A 127 -10.61 -1.63 3.78
N LEU A 128 -9.40 -1.34 3.28
CA LEU A 128 -8.68 -2.20 2.35
C LEU A 128 -7.73 -3.11 3.14
N LEU A 129 -7.83 -4.42 2.91
CA LEU A 129 -6.94 -5.41 3.50
C LEU A 129 -5.93 -5.91 2.47
N LEU A 130 -4.66 -5.71 2.71
CA LEU A 130 -3.53 -6.17 1.92
C LEU A 130 -2.84 -7.32 2.64
N SER A 131 -2.63 -8.50 2.03
CA SER A 131 -3.16 -8.89 0.74
C SER A 131 -3.58 -10.36 0.79
N GLU A 132 -4.59 -10.74 0.02
CA GLU A 132 -4.75 -12.15 -0.31
C GLU A 132 -3.72 -12.55 -1.37
N LYS A 133 -3.26 -13.80 -1.27
CA LYS A 133 -2.35 -14.47 -2.22
C LYS A 133 -3.00 -15.74 -2.75
N GLU A 134 -2.38 -16.40 -3.73
CA GLU A 134 -2.90 -17.63 -4.33
C GLU A 134 -3.23 -18.71 -3.28
N GLU A 135 -2.42 -18.80 -2.23
CA GLU A 135 -2.56 -19.83 -1.20
C GLU A 135 -3.68 -19.55 -0.20
N ASN A 136 -3.99 -18.26 0.09
CA ASN A 136 -4.91 -17.89 1.17
C ASN A 136 -6.14 -17.08 0.72
N TYR A 137 -6.34 -16.84 -0.60
CA TYR A 137 -7.43 -16.00 -1.13
C TYR A 137 -8.82 -16.47 -0.67
N LYS A 138 -9.03 -17.78 -0.49
CA LYS A 138 -10.32 -18.30 -0.03
C LYS A 138 -10.66 -17.83 1.38
N ALA A 139 -9.69 -17.86 2.29
CA ALA A 139 -9.91 -17.45 3.66
C ALA A 139 -10.10 -15.93 3.75
N ILE A 140 -9.22 -15.17 3.12
CA ILE A 140 -9.23 -13.71 3.18
C ILE A 140 -10.38 -13.14 2.34
N GLY A 141 -10.54 -13.56 1.09
CA GLY A 141 -11.61 -13.07 0.21
C GLY A 141 -13.01 -13.37 0.76
N ALA A 142 -13.23 -14.59 1.32
CA ALA A 142 -14.52 -14.91 1.93
C ALA A 142 -14.80 -14.07 3.18
N ALA A 143 -13.84 -13.89 4.05
CA ALA A 143 -14.02 -13.08 5.25
C ALA A 143 -14.11 -11.59 4.94
N ALA A 144 -13.08 -11.04 4.28
CA ALA A 144 -13.01 -9.62 3.99
C ALA A 144 -14.10 -9.18 3.01
N GLY A 145 -14.17 -9.81 1.84
CA GLY A 145 -15.07 -9.38 0.77
C GLY A 145 -16.53 -9.73 1.02
N LEU A 146 -16.83 -10.96 1.46
CA LEU A 146 -18.21 -11.43 1.58
C LEU A 146 -18.80 -11.22 2.97
N ALA A 147 -18.12 -11.70 4.03
CA ALA A 147 -18.71 -11.69 5.37
C ALA A 147 -18.76 -10.29 5.97
N TYR A 148 -17.69 -9.53 5.85
CA TYR A 148 -17.52 -8.22 6.50
C TYR A 148 -17.51 -7.03 5.55
N ASN A 149 -17.72 -7.25 4.26
CA ASN A 149 -17.87 -6.22 3.22
C ASN A 149 -16.72 -5.20 3.18
N GLN A 150 -15.49 -5.65 3.40
CA GLN A 150 -14.27 -4.88 3.23
C GLN A 150 -13.81 -4.88 1.78
N ILE A 151 -12.73 -4.15 1.47
CA ILE A 151 -12.04 -4.18 0.19
C ILE A 151 -10.87 -5.17 0.30
N VAL A 152 -10.65 -5.95 -0.74
CA VAL A 152 -9.63 -7.01 -0.77
C VAL A 152 -8.50 -6.59 -1.70
N GLY A 153 -7.26 -6.64 -1.20
CA GLY A 153 -6.06 -6.49 -2.00
C GLY A 153 -5.59 -7.85 -2.52
N ALA A 154 -5.45 -7.99 -3.83
CA ALA A 154 -4.98 -9.21 -4.49
C ALA A 154 -3.52 -9.06 -4.91
N GLU A 155 -2.60 -9.81 -4.27
CA GLU A 155 -1.16 -9.67 -4.46
C GLU A 155 -0.61 -10.68 -5.46
N SER A 156 0.03 -10.19 -6.51
CA SER A 156 0.54 -11.00 -7.63
C SER A 156 2.06 -10.95 -7.84
N ALA A 157 2.79 -10.21 -7.01
CA ALA A 157 4.26 -10.16 -7.06
C ALA A 157 4.83 -10.01 -8.50
N VAL A 158 4.43 -8.94 -9.21
CA VAL A 158 4.93 -8.59 -10.55
C VAL A 158 4.53 -9.60 -11.65
N ASP A 159 3.47 -10.37 -11.44
CA ASP A 159 2.93 -11.33 -12.43
C ASP A 159 1.51 -10.95 -12.89
N ILE A 160 1.39 -10.52 -14.16
CA ILE A 160 0.09 -10.17 -14.76
C ILE A 160 -0.88 -11.37 -14.86
N ASN A 161 -0.35 -12.59 -15.07
CA ASN A 161 -1.22 -13.76 -15.18
C ASN A 161 -1.80 -14.11 -13.83
N LEU A 162 -0.98 -14.04 -12.77
CA LEU A 162 -1.42 -14.24 -11.40
C LEU A 162 -2.37 -13.11 -10.97
N ALA A 163 -2.11 -11.84 -11.33
CA ALA A 163 -3.03 -10.74 -11.06
C ALA A 163 -4.43 -11.01 -11.64
N LYS A 164 -4.49 -11.38 -12.91
CA LYS A 164 -5.75 -11.76 -13.54
C LYS A 164 -6.39 -12.98 -12.90
N GLN A 165 -5.61 -14.01 -12.61
CA GLN A 165 -6.09 -15.24 -11.97
C GLN A 165 -6.72 -14.96 -10.60
N LEU A 166 -6.05 -14.19 -9.75
CA LEU A 166 -6.59 -13.81 -8.43
C LEU A 166 -7.90 -13.03 -8.57
N ASN A 167 -7.96 -12.02 -9.44
CA ASN A 167 -9.20 -11.28 -9.68
C ASN A 167 -10.34 -12.20 -10.12
N VAL A 168 -10.05 -13.18 -11.01
CA VAL A 168 -11.03 -14.17 -11.46
C VAL A 168 -11.50 -15.07 -10.31
N VAL A 169 -10.59 -15.67 -9.55
CA VAL A 169 -10.97 -16.62 -8.49
C VAL A 169 -11.65 -15.92 -7.31
N THR A 170 -11.25 -14.68 -6.99
CA THR A 170 -11.89 -13.87 -5.94
C THR A 170 -13.30 -13.44 -6.34
N THR A 171 -13.53 -13.05 -7.61
CA THR A 171 -14.87 -12.78 -8.12
C THR A 171 -15.72 -14.04 -8.18
N GLN A 172 -15.14 -15.20 -8.50
CA GLN A 172 -15.84 -16.49 -8.47
C GLN A 172 -16.26 -16.93 -7.07
N LEU A 173 -15.56 -16.48 -6.01
CA LEU A 173 -16.02 -16.64 -4.63
C LEU A 173 -17.29 -15.82 -4.36
N GLY A 174 -17.59 -14.82 -5.17
CA GLY A 174 -18.74 -13.91 -5.01
C GLY A 174 -18.37 -12.51 -4.54
N VAL A 175 -17.09 -12.18 -4.42
CA VAL A 175 -16.64 -10.81 -4.09
C VAL A 175 -16.92 -9.91 -5.28
N ASP A 176 -17.54 -8.75 -5.03
CA ASP A 176 -17.78 -7.75 -6.07
C ASP A 176 -16.44 -7.25 -6.65
N ALA A 177 -16.30 -7.24 -7.97
CA ALA A 177 -15.12 -6.73 -8.67
C ALA A 177 -14.72 -5.30 -8.23
N LYS A 178 -15.71 -4.48 -7.84
CA LYS A 178 -15.50 -3.13 -7.28
C LYS A 178 -14.88 -3.11 -5.88
N LYS A 179 -14.76 -4.26 -5.27
CA LYS A 179 -14.14 -4.49 -3.94
C LYS A 179 -12.76 -5.13 -4.04
N ILE A 180 -12.19 -5.22 -5.23
CA ILE A 180 -10.86 -5.79 -5.46
C ILE A 180 -9.91 -4.68 -5.88
N VAL A 181 -8.73 -4.63 -5.27
CA VAL A 181 -7.60 -3.77 -5.61
C VAL A 181 -6.40 -4.66 -5.88
N MET A 182 -5.73 -4.47 -7.01
CA MET A 182 -4.53 -5.23 -7.33
C MET A 182 -3.33 -4.67 -6.57
N ASN A 183 -2.64 -5.53 -5.82
CA ASN A 183 -1.31 -5.27 -5.29
C ASN A 183 -0.31 -6.05 -6.15
N ILE A 184 0.32 -5.37 -7.08
CA ILE A 184 1.31 -6.00 -7.97
C ILE A 184 2.72 -6.00 -7.37
N GLY A 185 2.88 -5.53 -6.13
CA GLY A 185 4.18 -5.26 -5.54
C GLY A 185 4.76 -3.93 -5.99
N SER A 186 5.96 -3.64 -5.53
CA SER A 186 6.80 -2.54 -5.97
C SER A 186 8.25 -3.02 -6.01
N ALA A 187 9.16 -2.18 -6.49
CA ALA A 187 10.61 -2.38 -6.40
C ALA A 187 11.28 -1.02 -6.38
N ALA A 188 12.26 -0.82 -5.50
CA ALA A 188 13.03 0.41 -5.47
C ALA A 188 13.71 0.65 -6.83
N ALA A 189 13.79 1.92 -7.25
CA ALA A 189 14.48 2.30 -8.48
C ALA A 189 15.92 1.75 -8.47
N GLY A 190 16.28 1.01 -9.51
CA GLY A 190 17.55 0.29 -9.61
C GLY A 190 17.55 -1.16 -9.10
N TYR A 191 16.45 -1.62 -8.51
CA TYR A 191 16.32 -2.96 -7.92
C TYR A 191 15.25 -3.82 -8.61
N GLY A 192 15.21 -3.79 -9.93
CA GLY A 192 14.23 -4.53 -10.73
C GLY A 192 12.94 -3.75 -11.00
N TYR A 193 12.95 -2.46 -10.77
CA TYR A 193 11.86 -1.53 -11.01
C TYR A 193 11.25 -1.65 -12.42
N GLU A 194 12.06 -1.94 -13.44
CA GLU A 194 11.63 -2.15 -14.82
C GLU A 194 10.63 -3.30 -14.98
N TYR A 195 10.66 -4.29 -14.11
CA TYR A 195 9.66 -5.38 -14.12
C TYR A 195 8.31 -4.91 -13.59
N VAL A 196 8.31 -4.03 -12.59
CA VAL A 196 7.08 -3.41 -12.05
C VAL A 196 6.41 -2.57 -13.12
N VAL A 197 7.15 -1.66 -13.77
CA VAL A 197 6.65 -0.83 -14.87
C VAL A 197 6.11 -1.69 -16.02
N SER A 198 6.90 -2.67 -16.47
CA SER A 198 6.47 -3.57 -17.55
C SER A 198 5.17 -4.32 -17.20
N THR A 199 4.99 -4.71 -15.95
CA THR A 199 3.77 -5.38 -15.50
C THR A 199 2.58 -4.42 -15.50
N MET A 200 2.74 -3.19 -15.00
CA MET A 200 1.68 -2.16 -15.03
C MET A 200 1.28 -1.81 -16.46
N ASP A 201 2.24 -1.56 -17.35
CA ASP A 201 1.99 -1.26 -18.75
C ASP A 201 1.17 -2.35 -19.42
N ARG A 202 1.49 -3.62 -19.15
CA ARG A 202 0.76 -4.76 -19.70
C ARG A 202 -0.65 -4.88 -19.11
N ILE A 203 -0.82 -4.63 -17.82
CA ILE A 203 -2.13 -4.61 -17.16
C ILE A 203 -2.99 -3.50 -17.74
N LYS A 204 -2.51 -2.26 -17.77
CA LYS A 204 -3.25 -1.11 -18.31
C LYS A 204 -3.50 -1.28 -19.82
N GLY A 205 -2.55 -1.81 -20.59
CA GLY A 205 -2.72 -2.12 -22.01
C GLY A 205 -3.81 -3.16 -22.26
N ALA A 206 -3.91 -4.20 -21.43
CA ALA A 206 -4.98 -5.19 -21.51
C ALA A 206 -6.34 -4.60 -21.04
N ALA A 207 -6.33 -3.87 -19.93
CA ALA A 207 -7.52 -3.25 -19.36
C ALA A 207 -8.18 -2.24 -20.33
N LEU A 208 -7.40 -1.34 -20.90
CA LEU A 208 -7.87 -0.23 -21.75
C LEU A 208 -7.93 -0.62 -23.22
N GLY A 209 -6.89 -1.26 -23.76
CA GLY A 209 -6.79 -1.60 -25.18
C GLY A 209 -7.55 -2.84 -25.59
N GLN A 210 -7.66 -3.84 -24.70
CA GLN A 210 -8.36 -5.11 -24.97
C GLN A 210 -9.69 -5.22 -24.22
N ASN A 211 -10.04 -4.23 -23.42
CA ASN A 211 -11.23 -4.21 -22.55
C ASN A 211 -11.32 -5.45 -21.64
N ASP A 212 -10.18 -5.88 -21.08
CA ASP A 212 -10.11 -7.01 -20.16
C ASP A 212 -10.59 -6.56 -18.77
N ASN A 213 -11.85 -6.84 -18.47
CA ASN A 213 -12.51 -6.40 -17.23
C ASN A 213 -11.90 -7.01 -15.97
N MET A 214 -11.16 -8.13 -16.06
CA MET A 214 -10.46 -8.73 -14.92
C MET A 214 -9.13 -8.03 -14.62
N LEU A 215 -8.69 -7.10 -15.44
CA LEU A 215 -7.50 -6.26 -15.22
C LEU A 215 -7.85 -4.76 -15.08
N GLN A 216 -9.14 -4.42 -14.98
CA GLN A 216 -9.62 -3.03 -14.78
C GLN A 216 -9.72 -2.63 -13.30
N MET A 217 -9.40 -3.52 -12.36
CA MET A 217 -9.30 -3.17 -10.95
C MET A 217 -8.16 -2.18 -10.73
N PRO A 218 -8.31 -1.25 -9.77
CA PRO A 218 -7.24 -0.29 -9.46
C PRO A 218 -5.99 -0.98 -8.91
N ILE A 219 -4.84 -0.31 -9.09
CA ILE A 219 -3.54 -0.79 -8.62
C ILE A 219 -3.11 0.05 -7.41
N ILE A 220 -2.65 -0.63 -6.36
CA ILE A 220 -1.94 -0.01 -5.23
C ILE A 220 -0.52 -0.55 -5.15
N THR A 221 0.47 0.32 -4.89
CA THR A 221 1.87 -0.06 -4.75
C THR A 221 2.42 0.34 -3.37
N PRO A 222 2.90 -0.62 -2.57
CA PRO A 222 3.55 -0.35 -1.28
C PRO A 222 5.02 0.06 -1.49
N VAL A 223 5.23 1.28 -1.95
CA VAL A 223 6.56 1.83 -2.32
C VAL A 223 7.51 1.86 -1.14
N SER A 224 7.03 2.30 0.03
CA SER A 224 7.83 2.43 1.26
C SER A 224 8.51 1.12 1.66
N ALA A 225 7.80 -0.01 1.58
CA ALA A 225 8.32 -1.32 1.97
C ALA A 225 9.58 -1.71 1.19
N GLU A 226 9.67 -1.31 -0.07
CA GLU A 226 10.79 -1.64 -0.95
C GLU A 226 11.90 -0.58 -0.89
N THR A 227 11.54 0.69 -0.84
CA THR A 227 12.52 1.79 -0.88
C THR A 227 13.31 1.95 0.41
N TRP A 228 12.69 1.72 1.56
CA TRP A 228 13.36 1.77 2.86
C TRP A 228 14.04 0.45 3.26
N ALA A 229 14.01 -0.58 2.39
CA ALA A 229 14.74 -1.84 2.57
C ALA A 229 16.10 -1.85 1.86
N VAL A 230 16.36 -0.93 0.92
CA VAL A 230 17.61 -0.92 0.15
C VAL A 230 18.74 -0.18 0.88
N LYS A 231 19.96 -0.59 0.60
CA LYS A 231 21.17 -0.06 1.26
C LYS A 231 21.33 1.45 1.05
N GLU A 232 20.99 1.96 -0.12
CA GLU A 232 21.11 3.38 -0.47
C GLU A 232 20.24 4.26 0.44
N ALA A 233 19.08 3.77 0.86
CA ALA A 233 18.19 4.50 1.77
C ALA A 233 18.57 4.33 3.26
N THR A 234 19.21 3.20 3.63
CA THR A 234 19.37 2.82 5.05
C THR A 234 20.79 2.87 5.58
N ALA A 235 21.82 2.85 4.71
CA ALA A 235 23.21 2.92 5.17
C ALA A 235 23.50 4.24 5.89
N SER A 236 24.17 4.15 7.05
CA SER A 236 24.52 5.33 7.83
C SER A 236 25.50 6.25 7.09
N GLU A 237 25.50 7.53 7.44
CA GLU A 237 26.48 8.50 6.91
C GLU A 237 27.90 8.17 7.36
N ALA A 238 28.05 7.50 8.52
CA ALA A 238 29.36 7.05 9.00
C ALA A 238 29.94 5.92 8.16
N ASP A 239 29.10 5.03 7.63
CA ASP A 239 29.50 3.92 6.77
C ASP A 239 29.72 4.35 5.32
N MET A 240 28.95 5.34 4.85
CA MET A 240 28.95 5.82 3.46
C MET A 240 28.99 7.35 3.38
N PRO A 241 30.05 7.98 3.87
CA PRO A 241 30.12 9.46 3.98
C PRO A 241 30.05 10.18 2.64
N GLU A 242 30.50 9.53 1.56
CA GLU A 242 30.44 10.08 0.21
C GLU A 242 29.03 10.08 -0.42
N TRP A 243 28.08 9.41 0.22
CA TRP A 243 26.69 9.34 -0.27
C TRP A 243 25.81 10.47 0.27
N GLY A 244 26.31 11.29 1.19
CA GLY A 244 25.54 12.39 1.79
C GLY A 244 24.54 11.91 2.85
N SER A 245 23.52 12.71 3.11
CA SER A 245 22.52 12.45 4.14
C SER A 245 21.73 11.17 3.86
N ALA A 246 21.65 10.28 4.85
CA ALA A 246 20.87 9.05 4.75
C ALA A 246 19.37 9.34 4.57
N ASP A 247 18.86 10.34 5.29
CA ASP A 247 17.45 10.71 5.20
C ASP A 247 17.08 11.27 3.82
N GLU A 248 17.93 12.16 3.24
CA GLU A 248 17.73 12.69 1.88
C GLU A 248 17.75 11.58 0.83
N ARG A 249 18.68 10.62 0.94
CA ARG A 249 18.73 9.47 0.02
C ARG A 249 17.47 8.62 0.08
N GLY A 250 16.97 8.38 1.29
CA GLY A 250 15.73 7.65 1.49
C GLY A 250 14.52 8.38 0.88
N ILE A 251 14.43 9.69 1.09
CA ILE A 251 13.40 10.55 0.48
C ILE A 251 13.50 10.48 -1.06
N ASP A 252 14.69 10.67 -1.62
CA ASP A 252 14.89 10.66 -3.07
C ASP A 252 14.53 9.31 -3.68
N MET A 253 14.92 8.20 -3.04
CA MET A 253 14.57 6.85 -3.47
C MET A 253 13.06 6.64 -3.46
N GLU A 254 12.39 7.05 -2.40
CA GLU A 254 10.94 6.91 -2.26
C GLU A 254 10.18 7.78 -3.26
N VAL A 255 10.57 9.04 -3.43
CA VAL A 255 9.96 9.98 -4.39
C VAL A 255 10.15 9.49 -5.82
N MET A 256 11.37 9.08 -6.18
CA MET A 256 11.65 8.59 -7.54
C MET A 256 10.85 7.35 -7.87
N THR A 257 10.80 6.37 -6.97
CA THR A 257 10.04 5.14 -7.17
C THR A 257 8.54 5.41 -7.24
N ALA A 258 8.00 6.21 -6.30
CA ALA A 258 6.58 6.56 -6.30
C ALA A 258 6.14 7.33 -7.56
N ALA A 259 6.94 8.31 -7.99
CA ALA A 259 6.65 9.09 -9.20
C ALA A 259 6.58 8.19 -10.43
N ALA A 260 7.49 7.24 -10.52
CA ALA A 260 7.57 6.31 -11.62
C ALA A 260 6.44 5.26 -11.57
N ASP A 261 6.09 4.71 -10.40
CA ASP A 261 4.94 3.80 -10.23
C ASP A 261 3.62 4.49 -10.62
N LEU A 262 3.42 5.74 -10.20
CA LEU A 262 2.25 6.53 -10.57
C LEU A 262 2.20 6.78 -12.09
N ALA A 263 3.32 7.12 -12.71
CA ALA A 263 3.39 7.32 -14.16
C ALA A 263 3.12 6.03 -14.95
N ALA A 264 3.52 4.88 -14.41
CA ALA A 264 3.29 3.57 -15.02
C ALA A 264 1.85 3.04 -14.84
N GLY A 265 1.07 3.60 -13.91
CA GLY A 265 -0.34 3.22 -13.78
C GLY A 265 -0.83 2.83 -12.39
N SER A 266 -0.04 3.08 -11.34
CA SER A 266 -0.53 2.92 -9.97
C SER A 266 -1.59 3.97 -9.65
N ASP A 267 -2.70 3.54 -9.06
CA ASP A 267 -3.82 4.40 -8.66
C ASP A 267 -3.67 4.88 -7.21
N ALA A 268 -2.82 4.21 -6.44
CA ALA A 268 -2.46 4.61 -5.09
C ALA A 268 -1.07 4.11 -4.72
N VAL A 269 -0.32 4.93 -3.96
CA VAL A 269 1.00 4.58 -3.43
C VAL A 269 0.99 4.66 -1.90
N ILE A 270 1.75 3.79 -1.24
CA ILE A 270 2.00 3.85 0.20
C ILE A 270 3.42 4.35 0.42
N LEU A 271 3.57 5.45 1.14
CA LEU A 271 4.81 6.13 1.42
C LEU A 271 5.01 6.27 2.93
N ARG A 272 6.25 6.42 3.37
CA ARG A 272 6.61 6.50 4.78
C ARG A 272 7.04 7.90 5.20
N HIS A 273 7.89 8.56 4.42
CA HIS A 273 8.49 9.82 4.82
C HIS A 273 7.55 11.02 4.55
N PRO A 274 7.30 11.92 5.53
CA PRO A 274 6.42 13.08 5.36
C PRO A 274 6.81 14.00 4.19
N GLU A 275 8.10 14.19 3.93
CA GLU A 275 8.57 15.04 2.83
C GLU A 275 8.35 14.36 1.47
N SER A 276 8.47 13.04 1.37
CA SER A 276 8.09 12.27 0.16
C SER A 276 6.61 12.44 -0.15
N ILE A 277 5.76 12.32 0.85
CA ILE A 277 4.30 12.50 0.73
C ILE A 277 3.95 13.87 0.20
N LYS A 278 4.54 14.93 0.78
CA LYS A 278 4.33 16.31 0.34
C LYS A 278 4.81 16.53 -1.11
N THR A 279 5.95 15.94 -1.46
CA THR A 279 6.56 16.08 -2.80
C THR A 279 5.69 15.39 -3.85
N ILE A 280 5.27 14.15 -3.61
CA ILE A 280 4.38 13.41 -4.52
C ILE A 280 3.00 14.06 -4.60
N SER A 281 2.46 14.57 -3.49
CA SER A 281 1.19 15.32 -3.51
C SER A 281 1.25 16.58 -4.39
N LYS A 282 2.37 17.31 -4.33
CA LYS A 282 2.59 18.47 -5.22
C LYS A 282 2.69 18.04 -6.69
N MET A 283 3.38 16.93 -6.97
CA MET A 283 3.48 16.39 -8.32
C MET A 283 2.10 16.02 -8.88
N ILE A 284 1.31 15.26 -8.14
CA ILE A 284 -0.05 14.89 -8.56
C ILE A 284 -0.88 16.15 -8.87
N LYS A 285 -0.92 17.12 -7.95
CA LYS A 285 -1.67 18.37 -8.11
C LYS A 285 -1.22 19.20 -9.32
N ALA A 286 0.02 19.08 -9.75
CA ALA A 286 0.54 19.79 -10.91
C ALA A 286 0.22 19.11 -12.24
N LEU A 287 -0.15 17.82 -12.23
CA LEU A 287 -0.39 17.00 -13.41
C LEU A 287 -1.90 16.77 -13.70
N VAL A 288 -2.80 17.16 -12.79
CA VAL A 288 -4.26 16.98 -12.92
C VAL A 288 -5.01 18.32 -12.98
#